data_d5437cbef9e2b99d51b0633e7431f3d5
#
_entry.id   d5437cbef9e2b99d51b0633e7431f3d5
#
_cell.length_a   1.000
_cell.length_b   1.000
_cell.length_c   1.000
_cell.angle_alpha   90.00
_cell.angle_beta   90.00
_cell.angle_gamma   90.00
#
_symmetry.space_group_name_H-M   'P 1'
#
loop_
_entity.id
_entity.type
_entity.pdbx_description
1 polymer ?
#
loop_
_entity_poly.entity_id
_entity_poly.type
_entity_poly.pdbx_seq_one_letter_code
_entity_poly.pdbx_strand_id
1 'polypeptide(L)'
;MRDVLEQCDFLAAVFDMKAHRVSADFAIMTYGDQVFQLHSDGTYHSNPLRGLLPENPPRGAGIEIRLYDTDPEDAVQRAIATGAVILVDPTDKPHGLRKAYILCENGYAWVPSTQL
;
A
#
# COMPACT_ATOMS: atom_id res chain seq x y z
N MET A 1 -3.38 -9.78 -5.04
CA MET A 1 -1.97 -9.38 -5.08
C MET A 1 -1.07 -10.60 -5.22
N ARG A 2 0.18 -10.37 -5.51
CA ARG A 2 1.15 -11.47 -5.69
C ARG A 2 1.60 -12.08 -4.37
N ASP A 3 1.87 -11.26 -3.37
CA ASP A 3 2.45 -11.72 -2.10
C ASP A 3 1.80 -11.00 -0.92
N VAL A 4 0.90 -11.69 -0.24
CA VAL A 4 0.15 -11.14 0.90
C VAL A 4 1.07 -10.91 2.10
N LEU A 5 1.97 -11.85 2.39
CA LEU A 5 2.85 -11.72 3.57
C LEU A 5 3.80 -10.54 3.43
N GLU A 6 4.38 -10.36 2.25
CA GLU A 6 5.23 -9.20 1.96
C GLU A 6 4.44 -7.89 2.10
N GLN A 7 3.20 -7.86 1.63
CA GLN A 7 2.36 -6.68 1.75
C GLN A 7 2.03 -6.36 3.20
N CYS A 8 1.74 -7.37 4.03
CA CYS A 8 1.53 -7.18 5.46
C CYS A 8 2.77 -6.56 6.12
N ASP A 9 3.94 -7.09 5.81
CA ASP A 9 5.20 -6.61 6.38
C ASP A 9 5.46 -5.15 5.98
N PHE A 10 5.25 -4.82 4.71
CA PHE A 10 5.39 -3.45 4.22
C PHE A 10 4.45 -2.50 4.95
N LEU A 11 3.16 -2.83 5.03
CA LEU A 11 2.16 -1.96 5.65
C LEU A 11 2.40 -1.77 7.15
N ALA A 12 2.86 -2.81 7.82
CA ALA A 12 3.23 -2.73 9.24
C ALA A 12 4.47 -1.86 9.43
N ALA A 13 5.51 -2.05 8.63
CA ALA A 13 6.78 -1.35 8.77
C ALA A 13 6.67 0.13 8.41
N VAL A 14 5.92 0.48 7.37
CA VAL A 14 5.87 1.85 6.84
C VAL A 14 4.77 2.68 7.51
N PHE A 15 3.59 2.09 7.74
CA PHE A 15 2.40 2.81 8.21
C PHE A 15 1.91 2.36 9.58
N ASP A 16 2.59 1.41 10.22
CA ASP A 16 2.17 0.83 11.50
C ASP A 16 0.76 0.23 11.46
N MET A 17 0.37 -0.30 10.31
CA MET A 17 -0.89 -1.01 10.19
C MET A 17 -0.85 -2.34 10.93
N LYS A 18 -2.00 -2.77 11.42
CA LYS A 18 -2.12 -4.06 12.11
C LYS A 18 -2.72 -5.09 11.16
N ALA A 19 -2.12 -6.28 11.16
CA ALA A 19 -2.58 -7.40 10.35
C ALA A 19 -3.25 -8.45 11.24
N HIS A 20 -4.39 -8.96 10.79
CA HIS A 20 -5.17 -9.96 11.51
C HIS A 20 -5.49 -11.13 10.59
N ARG A 21 -5.59 -12.34 11.15
CA ARG A 21 -5.91 -13.58 10.42
C ARG A 21 -5.00 -13.80 9.21
N VAL A 22 -3.70 -13.58 9.41
CA VAL A 22 -2.71 -13.60 8.33
C VAL A 22 -2.43 -15.01 7.85
N SER A 23 -2.47 -15.19 6.54
CA SER A 23 -1.96 -16.38 5.86
C SER A 23 -1.31 -15.96 4.55
N ALA A 24 -0.74 -16.90 3.83
CA ALA A 24 -0.17 -16.62 2.50
C ALA A 24 -1.24 -16.14 1.50
N ASP A 25 -2.51 -16.46 1.75
CA ASP A 25 -3.60 -16.15 0.82
C ASP A 25 -4.46 -14.96 1.23
N PHE A 26 -4.40 -14.57 2.50
CA PHE A 26 -5.37 -13.61 3.03
C PHE A 26 -4.85 -12.90 4.28
N ALA A 27 -5.23 -11.64 4.44
CA ALA A 27 -5.06 -10.90 5.68
C ALA A 27 -6.12 -9.80 5.79
N ILE A 28 -6.46 -9.45 7.04
CA ILE A 28 -7.27 -8.27 7.34
C ILE A 28 -6.32 -7.20 7.85
N MET A 29 -6.36 -6.02 7.26
CA MET A 29 -5.54 -4.89 7.69
C MET A 29 -6.41 -3.84 8.36
N THR A 30 -5.90 -3.27 9.44
CA THR A 30 -6.55 -2.14 10.12
C THR A 30 -5.60 -0.95 10.18
N TYR A 31 -6.15 0.25 9.95
CA TYR A 31 -5.44 1.51 10.03
C TYR A 31 -6.39 2.57 10.62
N GLY A 32 -6.15 2.96 11.88
CA GLY A 32 -7.13 3.72 12.61
C GLY A 32 -8.45 2.96 12.69
N ASP A 33 -9.53 3.57 12.24
CA ASP A 33 -10.86 2.96 12.16
C ASP A 33 -11.15 2.33 10.79
N GLN A 34 -10.18 2.31 9.89
CA GLN A 34 -10.33 1.74 8.55
C GLN A 34 -9.97 0.26 8.54
N VAL A 35 -10.70 -0.52 7.77
CA VAL A 35 -10.48 -1.95 7.60
C VAL A 35 -10.50 -2.30 6.12
N PHE A 36 -9.51 -3.05 5.68
CA PHE A 36 -9.50 -3.61 4.32
C PHE A 36 -8.84 -4.98 4.30
N GLN A 37 -8.98 -5.67 3.19
CA GLN A 37 -8.52 -7.05 3.06
C GLN A 37 -7.46 -7.18 1.97
N LEU A 38 -6.52 -8.09 2.20
CA LEU A 38 -5.54 -8.50 1.21
C LEU A 38 -5.87 -9.92 0.76
N HIS A 39 -5.86 -10.15 -0.55
CA HIS A 39 -6.08 -11.47 -1.14
C HIS A 39 -4.95 -11.80 -2.10
N SER A 40 -4.44 -13.02 -2.03
CA SER A 40 -3.54 -13.50 -3.07
C SER A 40 -4.31 -13.73 -4.37
N ASP A 41 -3.61 -13.72 -5.50
CA ASP A 41 -4.24 -13.94 -6.81
C ASP A 41 -5.00 -15.27 -6.87
N GLY A 42 -4.45 -16.30 -6.21
CA GLY A 42 -5.05 -17.63 -6.19
C GLY A 42 -6.41 -17.71 -5.52
N THR A 43 -6.73 -16.76 -4.60
CA THR A 43 -8.02 -16.76 -3.90
C THR A 43 -9.20 -16.41 -4.80
N TYR A 44 -8.95 -15.81 -5.97
CA TYR A 44 -10.02 -15.47 -6.90
C TYR A 44 -10.56 -16.68 -7.65
N HIS A 45 -9.79 -17.78 -7.73
CA HIS A 45 -10.20 -19.02 -8.40
C HIS A 45 -10.79 -18.77 -9.79
N SER A 46 -12.10 -19.05 -9.98
CA SER A 46 -12.80 -18.85 -11.25
C SER A 46 -13.40 -17.45 -11.43
N ASN A 47 -13.18 -16.54 -10.47
CA ASN A 47 -13.65 -15.16 -10.61
C ASN A 47 -12.98 -14.51 -11.84
N PRO A 48 -13.76 -13.88 -12.74
CA PRO A 48 -13.20 -13.23 -13.92
C PRO A 48 -12.12 -12.19 -13.64
N LEU A 49 -12.11 -11.60 -12.45
CA LEU A 49 -11.09 -10.64 -12.04
C LEU A 49 -9.68 -11.22 -12.20
N ARG A 50 -9.50 -12.51 -11.94
CA ARG A 50 -8.18 -13.15 -12.04
C ARG A 50 -7.55 -12.99 -13.42
N GLY A 51 -8.36 -13.11 -14.48
CA GLY A 51 -7.90 -12.97 -15.86
C GLY A 51 -7.49 -11.54 -16.24
N LEU A 52 -7.86 -10.55 -15.42
CA LEU A 52 -7.52 -9.14 -15.65
C LEU A 52 -6.26 -8.71 -14.93
N LEU A 53 -5.72 -9.55 -14.03
CA LEU A 53 -4.56 -9.17 -13.22
C LEU A 53 -3.27 -9.31 -14.03
N PRO A 54 -2.45 -8.24 -14.14
CA PRO A 54 -1.14 -8.37 -14.78
C PRO A 54 -0.21 -9.21 -13.92
N GLU A 55 0.67 -9.97 -14.55
CA GLU A 55 1.61 -10.82 -13.82
C GLU A 55 2.62 -10.03 -13.01
N ASN A 56 3.08 -8.92 -13.57
CA ASN A 56 4.17 -8.15 -12.97
C ASN A 56 3.73 -6.76 -12.55
N PRO A 57 4.28 -6.23 -11.44
CA PRO A 57 4.07 -4.84 -11.06
C PRO A 57 4.54 -3.86 -12.16
N PRO A 58 3.98 -2.65 -12.22
CA PRO A 58 3.03 -2.10 -11.25
C PRO A 58 1.59 -2.53 -11.52
N ARG A 59 0.93 -3.13 -10.55
CA ARG A 59 -0.43 -3.64 -10.70
C ARG A 59 -1.50 -2.61 -10.40
N GLY A 60 -1.22 -1.68 -9.48
CA GLY A 60 -2.16 -0.66 -9.06
C GLY A 60 -2.03 0.67 -9.78
N ALA A 61 -1.34 0.69 -10.93
CA ALA A 61 -1.19 1.92 -11.70
C ALA A 61 -2.55 2.49 -12.11
N GLY A 62 -2.76 3.77 -11.83
CA GLY A 62 -4.03 4.45 -12.09
C GLY A 62 -4.90 4.63 -10.85
N ILE A 63 -4.55 4.00 -9.72
CA ILE A 63 -5.22 4.19 -8.43
C ILE A 63 -4.19 4.62 -7.40
N GLU A 64 -4.53 5.63 -6.62
CA GLU A 64 -3.75 6.04 -5.44
C GLU A 64 -4.50 5.60 -4.18
N ILE A 65 -3.79 4.94 -3.27
CA ILE A 65 -4.33 4.60 -1.96
C ILE A 65 -3.88 5.68 -0.99
N ARG A 66 -4.75 6.65 -0.75
CA ARG A 66 -4.42 7.81 0.08
C ARG A 66 -4.64 7.50 1.55
N LEU A 67 -3.63 7.80 2.35
CA LEU A 67 -3.70 7.68 3.80
C LEU A 67 -3.66 9.10 4.39
N TYR A 68 -4.79 9.53 4.93
CA TYR A 68 -4.90 10.85 5.57
C TYR A 68 -4.24 10.84 6.95
N ASP A 69 -3.87 12.02 7.42
CA ASP A 69 -3.25 12.22 8.73
C ASP A 69 -2.05 11.29 8.96
N THR A 70 -1.27 11.09 7.91
CA THR A 70 -0.11 10.20 7.91
C THR A 70 1.11 11.01 7.47
N ASP A 71 2.12 11.10 8.35
CA ASP A 71 3.32 11.88 8.10
C ASP A 71 4.10 11.34 6.90
N PRO A 72 4.18 12.09 5.78
CA PRO A 72 4.85 11.60 4.58
C PRO A 72 6.37 11.48 4.74
N GLU A 73 7.01 12.32 5.58
CA GLU A 73 8.46 12.22 5.84
C GLU A 73 8.80 10.91 6.54
N ASP A 74 8.06 10.62 7.61
CA ASP A 74 8.28 9.40 8.38
C ASP A 74 8.00 8.16 7.53
N ALA A 75 6.92 8.18 6.76
CA ALA A 75 6.56 7.08 5.88
C ALA A 75 7.63 6.82 4.81
N VAL A 76 8.17 7.87 4.19
CA VAL A 76 9.23 7.73 3.19
C VAL A 76 10.49 7.12 3.80
N GLN A 77 10.91 7.57 4.98
CA GLN A 77 12.09 7.01 5.64
C GLN A 77 11.92 5.52 5.95
N ARG A 78 10.77 5.13 6.45
CA ARG A 78 10.46 3.73 6.73
C ARG A 78 10.38 2.91 5.45
N ALA A 79 9.81 3.47 4.37
CA ALA A 79 9.70 2.79 3.08
C ALA A 79 11.06 2.54 2.44
N ILE A 80 11.99 3.48 2.54
CA ILE A 80 13.36 3.32 2.04
C ILE A 80 14.00 2.09 2.68
N ALA A 81 13.81 1.89 3.97
CA ALA A 81 14.36 0.74 4.68
C ALA A 81 13.78 -0.61 4.21
N THR A 82 12.59 -0.62 3.59
CA THR A 82 11.96 -1.83 3.07
C THR A 82 12.32 -2.14 1.62
N GLY A 83 13.03 -1.24 0.94
CA GLY A 83 13.34 -1.39 -0.49
C GLY A 83 12.23 -0.92 -1.43
N ALA A 84 11.19 -0.26 -0.91
CA ALA A 84 10.14 0.32 -1.74
C ALA A 84 10.68 1.47 -2.60
N VAL A 85 9.97 1.78 -3.69
CA VAL A 85 10.35 2.86 -4.59
C VAL A 85 9.64 4.15 -4.18
N ILE A 86 10.40 5.22 -3.96
CA ILE A 86 9.83 6.54 -3.70
C ILE A 86 9.64 7.22 -5.05
N LEU A 87 8.40 7.30 -5.49
CA LEU A 87 8.07 7.94 -6.78
C LEU A 87 8.12 9.45 -6.69
N VAL A 88 7.63 10.01 -5.59
CA VAL A 88 7.66 11.46 -5.33
C VAL A 88 7.95 11.66 -3.86
N ASP A 89 9.01 12.40 -3.56
CA ASP A 89 9.36 12.79 -2.20
C ASP A 89 8.27 13.68 -1.58
N PRO A 90 8.23 13.81 -0.24
CA PRO A 90 7.27 14.69 0.42
C PRO A 90 7.27 16.08 -0.20
N THR A 91 6.11 16.52 -0.66
CA THR A 91 5.96 17.77 -1.42
C THR A 91 4.66 18.46 -1.03
N ASP A 92 4.72 19.79 -0.86
CA ASP A 92 3.55 20.61 -0.63
C ASP A 92 2.76 20.76 -1.94
N LYS A 93 1.47 20.57 -1.86
CA LYS A 93 0.56 20.70 -2.99
C LYS A 93 -0.29 21.95 -2.87
N PRO A 94 -0.70 22.58 -4.02
CA PRO A 94 -1.47 23.83 -3.99
C PRO A 94 -2.79 23.74 -3.25
N HIS A 95 -3.37 22.55 -3.10
CA HIS A 95 -4.64 22.34 -2.43
C HIS A 95 -4.54 22.15 -0.92
N GLY A 96 -3.36 22.44 -0.32
CA GLY A 96 -3.20 22.47 1.14
C GLY A 96 -2.79 21.16 1.78
N LEU A 97 -2.26 20.23 1.02
CA LEU A 97 -1.74 18.96 1.52
C LEU A 97 -0.25 18.83 1.24
N ARG A 98 0.45 18.19 2.17
CA ARG A 98 1.80 17.66 1.95
C ARG A 98 1.71 16.15 1.80
N LYS A 99 2.26 15.61 0.73
CA LYS A 99 2.16 14.17 0.44
C LYS A 99 3.37 13.63 -0.28
N ALA A 100 3.53 12.31 -0.19
CA ALA A 100 4.54 11.55 -0.92
C ALA A 100 3.86 10.42 -1.68
N TYR A 101 4.58 9.82 -2.64
CA TYR A 101 4.10 8.69 -3.41
C TYR A 101 5.09 7.54 -3.24
N ILE A 102 4.62 6.43 -2.71
CA ILE A 102 5.44 5.24 -2.41
C ILE A 102 4.87 4.04 -3.17
N LEU A 103 5.71 3.42 -3.99
CA LEU A 103 5.33 2.20 -4.72
C LEU A 103 5.89 1.00 -3.99
N CYS A 104 5.03 0.10 -3.52
CA CYS A 104 5.46 -1.14 -2.86
C CYS A 104 5.80 -2.23 -3.89
N GLU A 105 6.44 -3.31 -3.45
CA GLU A 105 6.89 -4.38 -4.33
C GLU A 105 5.73 -5.11 -5.02
N ASN A 106 4.57 -5.20 -4.38
CA ASN A 106 3.36 -5.74 -5.01
C ASN A 106 2.79 -4.82 -6.10
N GLY A 107 3.27 -3.58 -6.22
CA GLY A 107 2.94 -2.68 -7.31
C GLY A 107 1.76 -1.75 -7.07
N TYR A 108 1.48 -1.39 -5.81
CA TYR A 108 0.42 -0.45 -5.44
C TYR A 108 1.00 0.87 -4.97
N ALA A 109 0.36 1.97 -5.35
CA ALA A 109 0.80 3.32 -4.98
C ALA A 109 0.13 3.76 -3.68
N TRP A 110 0.94 4.03 -2.66
CA TRP A 110 0.52 4.49 -1.34
C TRP A 110 0.87 5.97 -1.19
N VAL A 111 -0.10 6.77 -0.76
CA VAL A 111 0.05 8.22 -0.73
C VAL A 111 -0.22 8.75 0.68
N PRO A 112 0.79 8.71 1.58
CA PRO A 112 0.65 9.33 2.90
C PRO A 112 0.55 10.84 2.75
N SER A 113 -0.36 11.45 3.51
CA SER A 113 -0.61 12.88 3.41
C SER A 113 -1.00 13.50 4.76
N THR A 114 -0.60 14.76 4.95
CA THR A 114 -0.99 15.60 6.06
C THR A 114 -1.45 16.95 5.54
N GLN A 115 -2.28 17.64 6.34
CA GLN A 115 -2.63 19.03 6.06
C GLN A 115 -1.46 19.95 6.36
N LEU A 116 -1.29 20.96 5.53
CA LEU A 116 -0.31 22.01 5.73
C LEU A 116 -0.76 22.97 6.84
#